data_84824565158f6242ba026f7b9ab64acb
#
_entry.id   84824565158f6242ba026f7b9ab64acb
#
_cell.length_a   1.000
_cell.length_b   1.000
_cell.length_c   1.000
_cell.angle_alpha   90.00
_cell.angle_beta   90.00
_cell.angle_gamma   90.00
#
_symmetry.space_group_name_H-M   'P 1'
#
loop_
_entity.id
_entity.type
_entity.pdbx_description
1 polymer ?
#
loop_
_entity_poly.entity_id
_entity_poly.type
_entity_poly.pdbx_seq_one_letter_code
_entity_poly.pdbx_strand_id
1 'polypeptide(L)'
;MPPTKLKPSDISGEAKRTFIPYIEQKYPEYPVRSYLYADSSKIRIPPGSVSARKLRVAVIDGDPIDVALDWNECNNRDASLRGYPDQNGPIPVVNMANEKRAGGDWESGLIAPEECLCRRSNLVHTLTIPASQTSHYPIPTTGGIYSPHVGMGTCDPSIVGMASTDTNDCSHLSR
;
A
#
# COMPACT_ATOMS: atom_id res chain seq x y z
N MET A 1 27.84 15.76 -10.80
CA MET A 1 27.91 14.30 -10.65
C MET A 1 26.51 13.76 -10.85
N PRO A 2 26.28 12.72 -11.62
CA PRO A 2 24.96 12.10 -11.68
C PRO A 2 24.60 11.55 -10.28
N PRO A 3 23.33 11.61 -9.87
CA PRO A 3 22.91 11.09 -8.60
C PRO A 3 23.22 9.58 -8.52
N THR A 4 23.90 9.17 -7.48
CA THR A 4 24.20 7.74 -7.25
C THR A 4 22.88 7.02 -6.99
N LYS A 5 22.52 6.06 -7.84
CA LYS A 5 21.32 5.22 -7.59
C LYS A 5 21.48 4.50 -6.26
N LEU A 6 20.54 4.72 -5.34
CA LEU A 6 20.49 4.00 -4.06
C LEU A 6 20.34 2.51 -4.31
N LYS A 7 21.04 1.69 -3.52
CA LYS A 7 20.84 0.24 -3.55
C LYS A 7 19.51 -0.10 -2.85
N PRO A 8 18.79 -1.13 -3.28
CA PRO A 8 17.54 -1.54 -2.64
C PRO A 8 17.68 -1.82 -1.13
N SER A 9 18.84 -2.32 -0.68
CA SER A 9 19.15 -2.49 0.74
C SER A 9 19.24 -1.16 1.52
N ASP A 10 19.71 -0.11 0.87
CA ASP A 10 19.78 1.23 1.49
C ASP A 10 18.38 1.80 1.66
N ILE A 11 17.52 1.57 0.65
CA ILE A 11 16.11 1.97 0.67
C ILE A 11 15.35 1.28 1.81
N SER A 12 15.55 -0.03 2.00
CA SER A 12 14.92 -0.74 3.12
C SER A 12 15.40 -0.25 4.48
N GLY A 13 16.69 0.08 4.59
CA GLY A 13 17.26 0.68 5.78
C GLY A 13 16.68 2.06 6.09
N GLU A 14 16.44 2.88 5.06
CA GLU A 14 15.80 4.18 5.20
C GLU A 14 14.32 4.05 5.56
N ALA A 15 13.60 3.14 4.92
CA ALA A 15 12.20 2.87 5.24
C ALA A 15 12.01 2.53 6.73
N LYS A 16 12.88 1.67 7.28
CA LYS A 16 12.87 1.32 8.71
C LYS A 16 13.15 2.49 9.66
N ARG A 17 14.15 3.31 9.31
CA ARG A 17 14.61 4.37 10.21
C ARG A 17 13.76 5.63 10.15
N THR A 18 13.18 5.91 9.01
CA THR A 18 12.56 7.22 8.74
C THR A 18 11.10 7.08 8.38
N PHE A 19 10.80 6.32 7.33
CA PHE A 19 9.48 6.34 6.72
C PHE A 19 8.41 5.64 7.56
N ILE A 20 8.68 4.44 8.06
CA ILE A 20 7.72 3.70 8.88
C ILE A 20 7.39 4.47 10.17
N PRO A 21 8.38 4.93 10.97
CA PRO A 21 8.11 5.75 12.15
C PRO A 21 7.37 7.06 11.84
N TYR A 22 7.68 7.69 10.72
CA TYR A 22 6.99 8.91 10.29
C TYR A 22 5.50 8.69 10.06
N ILE A 23 5.13 7.62 9.34
CA ILE A 23 3.71 7.28 9.10
C ILE A 23 2.99 7.06 10.43
N GLU A 24 3.57 6.29 11.35
CA GLU A 24 2.96 6.00 12.64
C GLU A 24 2.75 7.25 13.50
N GLN A 25 3.70 8.16 13.46
CA GLN A 25 3.60 9.42 14.19
C GLN A 25 2.57 10.37 13.56
N LYS A 26 2.51 10.42 12.24
CA LYS A 26 1.66 11.36 11.51
C LYS A 26 0.19 10.93 11.47
N TYR A 27 -0.06 9.62 11.46
CA TYR A 27 -1.39 9.05 11.30
C TYR A 27 -1.74 8.06 12.42
N PRO A 28 -1.73 8.50 13.69
CA PRO A 28 -1.95 7.62 14.85
C PRO A 28 -3.38 7.03 14.91
N GLU A 29 -4.33 7.65 14.19
CA GLU A 29 -5.71 7.19 14.07
C GLU A 29 -5.87 5.92 13.23
N TYR A 30 -4.89 5.60 12.39
CA TYR A 30 -4.89 4.39 11.57
C TYR A 30 -4.06 3.29 12.23
N PRO A 31 -4.71 2.31 12.88
CA PRO A 31 -3.98 1.29 13.61
C PRO A 31 -3.12 0.43 12.67
N VAL A 32 -1.84 0.35 13.00
CA VAL A 32 -0.87 -0.50 12.31
C VAL A 32 -1.10 -1.95 12.75
N ARG A 33 -1.94 -2.66 12.02
CA ARG A 33 -2.22 -4.09 12.28
C ARG A 33 -2.73 -4.79 11.04
N SER A 34 -2.64 -6.12 11.07
CA SER A 34 -3.18 -6.98 10.00
C SER A 34 -4.03 -8.10 10.56
N TYR A 35 -4.84 -8.69 9.69
CA TYR A 35 -5.82 -9.73 10.04
C TYR A 35 -5.59 -10.95 9.16
N LEU A 36 -5.37 -12.12 9.77
CA LEU A 36 -5.28 -13.38 9.04
C LEU A 36 -6.68 -13.97 8.84
N TYR A 37 -7.02 -14.22 7.59
CA TYR A 37 -8.15 -15.06 7.19
C TYR A 37 -7.58 -16.41 6.76
N ALA A 38 -7.59 -17.38 7.66
CA ALA A 38 -6.97 -18.68 7.45
C ALA A 38 -7.66 -19.51 6.34
N ASP A 39 -8.92 -19.22 6.07
CA ASP A 39 -9.71 -19.88 5.05
C ASP A 39 -10.64 -18.87 4.35
N SER A 40 -10.24 -18.44 3.18
CA SER A 40 -10.99 -17.46 2.37
C SER A 40 -12.34 -18.01 1.89
N SER A 41 -12.51 -19.33 1.81
CA SER A 41 -13.78 -19.96 1.42
C SER A 41 -14.91 -19.69 2.42
N LYS A 42 -14.57 -19.32 3.65
CA LYS A 42 -15.52 -18.97 4.71
C LYS A 42 -15.98 -17.52 4.68
N ILE A 43 -15.32 -16.68 3.90
CA ILE A 43 -15.72 -15.29 3.76
C ILE A 43 -17.08 -15.24 3.04
N ARG A 44 -18.02 -14.52 3.61
CA ARG A 44 -19.36 -14.31 3.02
C ARG A 44 -19.57 -12.82 2.78
N ILE A 45 -19.98 -12.50 1.56
CA ILE A 45 -20.40 -11.14 1.21
C ILE A 45 -21.88 -11.03 1.64
N PRO A 46 -22.23 -10.07 2.52
CA PRO A 46 -23.61 -9.89 2.92
C PRO A 46 -24.52 -9.62 1.72
N PRO A 47 -25.75 -10.16 1.70
CA PRO A 47 -26.73 -9.84 0.67
C PRO A 47 -26.96 -8.32 0.58
N GLY A 48 -27.00 -7.77 -0.62
CA GLY A 48 -27.16 -6.33 -0.85
C GLY A 48 -25.87 -5.51 -0.82
N SER A 49 -24.75 -6.07 -0.42
CA SER A 49 -23.44 -5.37 -0.45
C SER A 49 -22.89 -5.20 -1.86
N VAL A 50 -23.42 -5.95 -2.83
CA VAL A 50 -22.98 -5.85 -4.22
C VAL A 50 -23.67 -4.68 -4.89
N SER A 51 -22.90 -3.68 -5.30
CA SER A 51 -23.44 -2.57 -6.09
C SER A 51 -24.02 -3.08 -7.42
N ALA A 52 -25.18 -2.56 -7.79
CA ALA A 52 -25.77 -2.79 -9.12
C ALA A 52 -24.95 -2.16 -10.26
N ARG A 53 -23.87 -1.44 -9.96
CA ARG A 53 -22.98 -0.87 -10.96
C ARG A 53 -22.21 -1.97 -11.68
N LYS A 54 -22.14 -1.86 -12.99
CA LYS A 54 -21.36 -2.77 -13.81
C LYS A 54 -19.87 -2.65 -13.45
N LEU A 55 -19.24 -3.79 -13.22
CA LEU A 55 -17.79 -3.85 -13.06
C LEU A 55 -17.10 -3.41 -14.35
N ARG A 56 -16.14 -2.51 -14.24
CA ARG A 56 -15.22 -2.19 -15.32
C ARG A 56 -13.91 -2.90 -15.05
N VAL A 57 -13.38 -3.56 -16.06
CA VAL A 57 -12.09 -4.26 -16.00
C VAL A 57 -11.17 -3.60 -17.01
N ALA A 58 -9.97 -3.25 -16.57
CA ALA A 58 -8.90 -2.76 -17.44
C ALA A 58 -7.64 -3.56 -17.15
N VAL A 59 -6.83 -3.80 -18.16
CA VAL A 59 -5.48 -4.36 -18.04
C VAL A 59 -4.53 -3.23 -18.39
N ILE A 60 -3.66 -2.88 -17.45
CA ILE A 60 -2.72 -1.76 -17.56
C ILE A 60 -1.31 -2.33 -17.38
N ASP A 61 -0.43 -2.03 -18.33
CA ASP A 61 0.99 -2.39 -18.23
C ASP A 61 1.70 -1.33 -17.39
N GLY A 62 2.13 -1.70 -16.18
CA GLY A 62 2.78 -0.79 -15.25
C GLY A 62 2.95 -1.38 -13.85
N ASP A 63 3.66 -0.65 -13.00
CA ASP A 63 3.78 -0.98 -11.58
C ASP A 63 2.39 -0.85 -10.91
N PRO A 64 1.88 -1.87 -10.22
CA PRO A 64 0.55 -1.86 -9.64
C PRO A 64 0.35 -0.75 -8.60
N ILE A 65 1.40 -0.30 -7.95
CA ILE A 65 1.35 0.79 -6.98
C ILE A 65 1.21 2.14 -7.69
N ASP A 66 2.01 2.35 -8.73
CA ASP A 66 1.93 3.59 -9.52
C ASP A 66 0.55 3.71 -10.17
N VAL A 67 0.03 2.61 -10.73
CA VAL A 67 -1.33 2.56 -11.28
C VAL A 67 -2.39 2.88 -10.21
N ALA A 68 -2.25 2.34 -9.00
CA ALA A 68 -3.19 2.62 -7.91
C ALA A 68 -3.13 4.09 -7.46
N LEU A 69 -1.94 4.67 -7.38
CA LEU A 69 -1.74 6.09 -7.04
C LEU A 69 -2.34 7.01 -8.11
N ASP A 70 -2.07 6.75 -9.39
CA ASP A 70 -2.63 7.49 -10.50
C ASP A 70 -4.16 7.42 -10.51
N TRP A 71 -4.71 6.24 -10.22
CA TRP A 71 -6.16 6.07 -10.13
C TRP A 71 -6.78 6.85 -8.99
N ASN A 72 -6.13 6.86 -7.84
CA ASN A 72 -6.55 7.65 -6.69
C ASN A 72 -6.58 9.14 -7.03
N GLU A 73 -5.54 9.64 -7.69
CA GLU A 73 -5.42 11.03 -8.12
C GLU A 73 -6.49 11.42 -9.15
N CYS A 74 -6.75 10.54 -10.13
CA CYS A 74 -7.83 10.75 -11.10
C CYS A 74 -9.22 10.79 -10.43
N ASN A 75 -9.47 9.89 -9.47
CA ASN A 75 -10.73 9.88 -8.73
C ASN A 75 -10.93 11.17 -7.95
N ASN A 76 -9.88 11.69 -7.31
CA ASN A 76 -9.93 12.92 -6.54
C ASN A 76 -10.24 14.14 -7.43
N ARG A 77 -9.59 14.21 -8.58
CA ARG A 77 -9.86 15.28 -9.56
C ARG A 77 -11.29 15.23 -10.08
N ASP A 78 -11.77 14.06 -10.45
CA ASP A 78 -13.14 13.86 -10.95
C ASP A 78 -14.21 14.17 -9.89
N ALA A 79 -13.97 13.79 -8.65
CA ALA A 79 -14.87 14.08 -7.52
C ALA A 79 -14.98 15.59 -7.28
N SER A 80 -13.86 16.29 -7.30
CA SER A 80 -13.80 17.76 -7.16
C SER A 80 -14.56 18.48 -8.28
N LEU A 81 -14.41 18.01 -9.52
CA LEU A 81 -15.09 18.62 -10.68
C LEU A 81 -16.59 18.37 -10.70
N ARG A 82 -17.06 17.28 -10.09
CA ARG A 82 -18.48 16.90 -10.09
C ARG A 82 -19.24 17.33 -8.83
N GLY A 83 -18.54 17.92 -7.85
CA GLY A 83 -19.16 18.34 -6.58
C GLY A 83 -19.66 17.17 -5.72
N TYR A 84 -19.16 15.95 -5.95
CA TYR A 84 -19.45 14.81 -5.10
C TYR A 84 -18.61 14.90 -3.82
N PRO A 85 -19.19 14.54 -2.65
CA PRO A 85 -18.38 14.38 -1.44
C PRO A 85 -17.30 13.35 -1.70
N ASP A 86 -16.16 13.62 -1.12
CA ASP A 86 -14.95 12.81 -1.19
C ASP A 86 -15.25 11.30 -1.12
N GLN A 87 -15.13 10.61 -2.25
CA GLN A 87 -15.28 9.15 -2.34
C GLN A 87 -13.94 8.46 -2.17
N ASN A 88 -13.00 9.12 -1.49
CA ASN A 88 -11.62 8.68 -1.29
C ASN A 88 -11.53 7.50 -0.30
N GLY A 89 -12.19 6.42 -0.64
CA GLY A 89 -11.94 5.17 0.03
C GLY A 89 -10.55 4.61 -0.36
N PRO A 90 -9.93 3.82 0.51
CA PRO A 90 -8.66 3.18 0.20
C PRO A 90 -8.80 2.29 -1.04
N ILE A 91 -7.79 2.32 -1.91
CA ILE A 91 -7.73 1.43 -3.07
C ILE A 91 -7.17 0.08 -2.62
N PRO A 92 -7.93 -1.02 -2.77
CA PRO A 92 -7.42 -2.34 -2.44
C PRO A 92 -6.38 -2.78 -3.45
N VAL A 93 -5.21 -3.19 -2.98
CA VAL A 93 -4.12 -3.73 -3.79
C VAL A 93 -3.86 -5.16 -3.36
N VAL A 94 -3.83 -6.08 -4.32
CA VAL A 94 -3.48 -7.48 -4.06
C VAL A 94 -1.96 -7.62 -4.11
N ASN A 95 -1.38 -8.08 -3.00
CA ASN A 95 0.03 -8.40 -2.91
C ASN A 95 0.26 -9.91 -3.07
N MET A 96 1.20 -10.29 -3.93
CA MET A 96 1.64 -11.69 -4.09
C MET A 96 2.68 -12.01 -3.01
N ALA A 97 2.18 -12.27 -1.81
CA ALA A 97 2.96 -12.35 -0.58
C ALA A 97 3.77 -13.65 -0.46
N ASN A 98 4.90 -13.54 0.22
CA ASN A 98 5.64 -14.70 0.70
C ASN A 98 4.83 -15.43 1.79
N GLU A 99 4.60 -16.73 1.63
CA GLU A 99 3.81 -17.51 2.58
C GLU A 99 4.46 -17.71 3.95
N LYS A 100 5.80 -17.58 4.03
CA LYS A 100 6.58 -17.97 5.21
C LYS A 100 6.95 -16.80 6.11
N ARG A 101 7.08 -15.61 5.56
CA ARG A 101 7.55 -14.42 6.31
C ARG A 101 7.06 -13.11 5.71
N ALA A 102 6.86 -12.13 6.58
CA ALA A 102 6.43 -10.79 6.22
C ALA A 102 7.46 -10.09 5.29
N GLY A 103 6.99 -9.64 4.14
CA GLY A 103 7.80 -8.88 3.20
C GLY A 103 8.88 -9.67 2.45
N GLY A 104 8.89 -11.00 2.58
CA GLY A 104 9.87 -11.82 1.88
C GLY A 104 11.32 -11.43 2.19
N ASP A 105 12.10 -11.17 1.14
CA ASP A 105 13.49 -10.73 1.20
C ASP A 105 13.69 -9.22 0.97
N TRP A 106 12.72 -8.41 1.39
CA TRP A 106 12.70 -6.97 1.10
C TRP A 106 13.94 -6.21 1.54
N GLU A 107 14.69 -6.71 2.52
CA GLU A 107 15.93 -6.11 3.02
C GLU A 107 17.16 -6.47 2.17
N SER A 108 17.15 -7.61 1.48
CA SER A 108 18.30 -8.10 0.72
C SER A 108 18.52 -7.38 -0.60
N GLY A 109 17.55 -6.63 -1.08
CA GLY A 109 17.58 -5.97 -2.37
C GLY A 109 16.98 -6.79 -3.51
N LEU A 110 16.32 -7.91 -3.20
CA LEU A 110 15.54 -8.66 -4.18
C LEU A 110 14.46 -7.75 -4.82
N ILE A 111 14.35 -7.82 -6.14
CA ILE A 111 13.36 -7.04 -6.91
C ILE A 111 12.22 -7.97 -7.28
N ALA A 112 11.25 -8.08 -6.39
CA ALA A 112 9.99 -8.78 -6.63
C ALA A 112 8.83 -7.91 -6.11
N PRO A 113 7.57 -8.18 -6.50
CA PRO A 113 6.44 -7.29 -6.20
C PRO A 113 6.25 -6.98 -4.71
N GLU A 114 6.30 -7.98 -3.84
CA GLU A 114 6.18 -7.79 -2.40
C GLU A 114 7.33 -6.96 -1.82
N GLU A 115 8.56 -7.29 -2.22
CA GLU A 115 9.75 -6.61 -1.74
C GLU A 115 9.77 -5.13 -2.17
N CYS A 116 9.35 -4.84 -3.40
CA CYS A 116 9.21 -3.48 -3.88
C CYS A 116 8.15 -2.71 -3.11
N LEU A 117 6.99 -3.33 -2.88
CA LEU A 117 5.90 -2.76 -2.10
C LEU A 117 6.33 -2.47 -0.66
N CYS A 118 7.03 -3.42 0.00
CA CYS A 118 7.51 -3.24 1.37
C CYS A 118 8.55 -2.12 1.51
N ARG A 119 9.37 -1.88 0.48
CA ARG A 119 10.32 -0.75 0.49
C ARG A 119 9.64 0.60 0.28
N ARG A 120 8.45 0.65 -0.30
CA ARG A 120 7.70 1.88 -0.63
C ARG A 120 6.54 2.14 0.34
N SER A 121 6.38 1.32 1.39
CA SER A 121 5.23 1.41 2.29
C SER A 121 5.59 0.95 3.70
N ASN A 122 4.65 1.11 4.63
CA ASN A 122 4.74 0.49 5.95
C ASN A 122 4.14 -0.94 5.99
N LEU A 123 3.91 -1.58 4.83
CA LEU A 123 3.27 -2.90 4.76
C LEU A 123 3.98 -3.94 5.63
N VAL A 124 5.31 -4.03 5.55
CA VAL A 124 6.07 -5.00 6.36
C VAL A 124 5.78 -4.82 7.84
N HIS A 125 5.64 -3.60 8.32
CA HIS A 125 5.33 -3.31 9.71
C HIS A 125 3.91 -3.76 10.06
N THR A 126 2.91 -3.50 9.21
CA THR A 126 1.54 -3.99 9.43
C THR A 126 1.49 -5.51 9.50
N LEU A 127 2.24 -6.21 8.66
CA LEU A 127 2.31 -7.67 8.61
C LEU A 127 2.94 -8.30 9.86
N THR A 128 3.80 -7.56 10.55
CA THR A 128 4.46 -8.01 11.80
C THR A 128 3.65 -7.74 13.07
N ILE A 129 2.55 -6.97 12.96
CA ILE A 129 1.66 -6.65 14.08
C ILE A 129 0.29 -7.31 13.84
N PRO A 130 0.10 -8.57 14.27
CA PRO A 130 -1.18 -9.24 14.12
C PRO A 130 -2.25 -8.62 15.02
N ALA A 131 -3.46 -8.50 14.52
CA ALA A 131 -4.61 -8.07 15.30
C ALA A 131 -5.00 -9.09 16.39
N SER A 132 -4.66 -10.36 16.17
CA SER A 132 -4.72 -11.43 17.15
C SER A 132 -3.35 -11.64 17.80
N GLN A 133 -3.30 -12.31 18.95
CA GLN A 133 -2.02 -12.59 19.62
C GLN A 133 -1.17 -13.68 18.96
N THR A 134 -1.65 -14.26 17.86
CA THR A 134 -0.98 -15.33 17.12
C THR A 134 -0.33 -14.80 15.85
N SER A 135 0.87 -15.30 15.54
CA SER A 135 1.55 -14.98 14.28
C SER A 135 0.68 -15.30 13.07
N HIS A 136 0.76 -14.46 12.04
CA HIS A 136 0.10 -14.70 10.76
C HIS A 136 0.83 -15.71 9.87
N TYR A 137 2.07 -16.00 10.19
CA TYR A 137 2.94 -16.86 9.37
C TYR A 137 3.15 -18.25 10.00
N PRO A 138 3.22 -19.30 9.17
CA PRO A 138 3.03 -19.28 7.72
C PRO A 138 1.57 -19.04 7.30
N ILE A 139 1.36 -18.39 6.16
CA ILE A 139 0.02 -18.16 5.60
C ILE A 139 -0.52 -19.49 5.08
N PRO A 140 -1.73 -19.93 5.49
CA PRO A 140 -2.35 -21.13 4.93
C PRO A 140 -2.61 -21.01 3.42
N THR A 141 -2.58 -22.14 2.71
CA THR A 141 -2.77 -22.18 1.23
C THR A 141 -4.09 -21.53 0.77
N THR A 142 -5.15 -21.65 1.57
CA THR A 142 -6.46 -21.03 1.29
C THR A 142 -6.65 -19.70 2.01
N GLY A 143 -5.62 -19.24 2.71
CA GLY A 143 -5.65 -18.04 3.54
C GLY A 143 -5.16 -16.81 2.83
N GLY A 144 -5.29 -15.68 3.55
CA GLY A 144 -4.77 -14.39 3.14
C GLY A 144 -4.68 -13.43 4.32
N ILE A 145 -3.83 -12.43 4.20
CA ILE A 145 -3.68 -11.38 5.21
C ILE A 145 -4.29 -10.10 4.66
N TYR A 146 -5.12 -9.45 5.46
CA TYR A 146 -5.68 -8.14 5.18
C TYR A 146 -5.03 -7.09 6.06
N SER A 147 -4.38 -6.10 5.43
CA SER A 147 -3.82 -4.92 6.07
C SER A 147 -4.67 -3.71 5.66
N PRO A 148 -5.57 -3.23 6.54
CA PRO A 148 -6.55 -2.19 6.17
C PRO A 148 -5.91 -0.82 5.91
N HIS A 149 -4.79 -0.53 6.57
CA HIS A 149 -4.13 0.77 6.49
C HIS A 149 -2.66 0.58 6.16
N VAL A 150 -2.35 0.77 4.88
CA VAL A 150 -0.97 0.74 4.38
C VAL A 150 -0.67 2.11 3.80
N GLY A 151 0.21 2.84 4.47
CA GLY A 151 0.71 4.11 3.99
C GLY A 151 1.78 3.91 2.94
N MET A 152 1.63 4.60 1.82
CA MET A 152 2.63 4.63 0.76
C MET A 152 3.59 5.81 0.96
N GLY A 153 4.86 5.62 0.64
CA GLY A 153 5.87 6.65 0.65
C GLY A 153 6.72 6.63 -0.60
N THR A 154 7.34 7.75 -0.86
CA THR A 154 8.40 7.85 -1.84
C THR A 154 9.73 7.80 -1.11
N CYS A 155 10.71 7.09 -1.66
CA CYS A 155 12.07 7.02 -1.10
C CYS A 155 12.86 8.34 -1.27
N ASP A 156 12.19 9.42 -1.61
CA ASP A 156 12.75 10.76 -1.70
C ASP A 156 12.31 11.56 -0.47
N PRO A 157 13.23 11.88 0.45
CA PRO A 157 12.92 12.69 1.64
C PRO A 157 12.35 14.06 1.30
N SER A 158 12.60 14.59 0.10
CA SER A 158 12.02 15.86 -0.36
C SER A 158 10.53 15.73 -0.73
N ILE A 159 10.04 14.49 -0.95
CA ILE A 159 8.66 14.18 -1.32
C ILE A 159 7.83 13.66 -0.14
N VAL A 160 8.46 13.28 0.97
CA VAL A 160 7.76 12.88 2.23
C VAL A 160 6.83 14.00 2.76
N GLY A 161 6.99 15.22 2.26
CA GLY A 161 6.07 16.34 2.54
C GLY A 161 4.80 16.38 1.69
N MET A 162 4.67 15.55 0.64
CA MET A 162 3.62 15.71 -0.38
C MET A 162 2.50 14.66 -0.37
N ALA A 163 2.48 13.72 0.55
CA ALA A 163 1.29 12.91 0.83
C ALA A 163 0.30 13.63 1.78
N SER A 164 0.48 14.93 1.97
CA SER A 164 -0.47 15.83 2.58
C SER A 164 -1.49 16.26 1.53
N THR A 165 -2.74 16.25 1.88
CA THR A 165 -3.93 16.68 1.13
C THR A 165 -3.92 18.17 0.70
N ASP A 166 -2.79 18.74 0.38
CA ASP A 166 -2.69 20.07 -0.22
C ASP A 166 -2.63 19.95 -1.74
N THR A 167 -3.82 20.06 -2.33
CA THR A 167 -4.18 19.90 -3.74
C THR A 167 -3.66 20.99 -4.66
N ASN A 168 -2.47 21.55 -4.46
CA ASN A 168 -2.07 22.71 -5.28
C ASN A 168 -0.71 22.65 -5.97
N ASP A 169 0.01 21.52 -6.00
CA ASP A 169 1.28 21.51 -6.76
C ASP A 169 1.56 20.16 -7.48
N CYS A 170 0.83 19.91 -8.55
CA CYS A 170 1.04 18.78 -9.47
C CYS A 170 1.50 19.24 -10.87
N SER A 171 2.39 20.25 -10.95
CA SER A 171 2.83 20.75 -12.25
C SER A 171 4.20 20.22 -12.74
N HIS A 172 4.84 19.25 -12.08
CA HIS A 172 6.23 18.87 -12.41
C HIS A 172 6.51 17.37 -12.60
N LEU A 173 5.54 16.55 -13.05
CA LEU A 173 5.85 15.19 -13.48
C LEU A 173 5.31 14.90 -14.88
N SER A 174 5.78 15.69 -15.86
CA SER A 174 5.68 15.34 -17.27
C SER A 174 7.04 15.64 -17.93
N ARG A 175 7.97 14.66 -17.85
CA ARG A 175 9.01 14.38 -18.87
C ARG A 175 9.71 13.07 -18.54
#